data_71ff3cf2e13a1468b31bd8d00574d02d
#
_entry.id   71ff3cf2e13a1468b31bd8d00574d02d
#
_cell.length_a   1.000
_cell.length_b   1.000
_cell.length_c   1.000
_cell.angle_alpha   90.00
_cell.angle_beta   90.00
_cell.angle_gamma   90.00
#
_symmetry.space_group_name_H-M   'P 1'
#
loop_
_entity.id
_entity.type
_entity.pdbx_description
1 polymer ?
#
loop_
_entity_poly.entity_id
_entity_poly.type
_entity_poly.pdbx_seq_one_letter_code
_entity_poly.pdbx_strand_id
1 'polypeptide(L)'
;MSDSKKSNVTRRTLLKAGAAMPLLGIAAPSVLAQAPLKSPTKIHDFMTNADVEKAEQEGQLVFYCHENEPGTAGIMEGFRKDFPKINTSYVRAQTGALYTKILSERSAGRFDVDVIQLSDLAPAVDFQKKGGYEHYVSPETPAYKADHLSSPAGSFFWTGVDPAGIAYNSTKVSAADAPKTWQDILNPRWKGSISCKISASGLQFVQWYTLRKLYGAGFWKEFAKQNPHAFDSRVQLFDRLAKGDDTITAIGEYPAYILFKDKGAKVEFVAPADGLPATPLIVGAVSKAPHPEAAKLFVDWAMSKRGQAWYQTNPNLYYGSVRTDAPPMPTGVRLGDLKLLYPADWDDYAANRDVFAKEWNGMLGL
;
A
#
# COMPACT_ATOMS: atom_id res chain seq x y z
N MET A 1 60.31 -31.06 37.53
CA MET A 1 61.37 -31.92 36.95
C MET A 1 61.07 -31.99 35.48
N SER A 2 61.89 -31.26 34.76
CA SER A 2 62.71 -31.67 33.62
C SER A 2 61.94 -31.80 32.32
N ASP A 3 62.30 -31.31 31.15
CA ASP A 3 63.34 -30.39 30.77
C ASP A 3 63.06 -29.97 29.33
N SER A 4 63.47 -28.80 29.00
CA SER A 4 63.56 -28.18 27.70
C SER A 4 64.23 -29.02 26.63
N LYS A 5 63.85 -28.81 25.38
CA LYS A 5 64.90 -28.60 24.33
C LYS A 5 64.34 -27.83 23.12
N LYS A 6 64.83 -26.62 22.99
CA LYS A 6 64.88 -25.86 21.73
C LYS A 6 65.86 -26.51 20.78
N SER A 7 65.55 -26.58 19.49
CA SER A 7 66.57 -26.64 18.46
C SER A 7 66.23 -25.70 17.33
N ASN A 8 67.09 -24.67 17.23
CA ASN A 8 67.28 -23.84 16.03
C ASN A 8 67.90 -24.70 14.93
N VAL A 9 67.42 -24.63 13.72
CA VAL A 9 68.18 -24.97 12.52
C VAL A 9 68.09 -23.84 11.51
N THR A 10 69.23 -23.44 11.11
CA THR A 10 69.71 -22.31 10.36
C THR A 10 69.29 -22.41 8.89
N ARG A 11 69.07 -21.24 8.28
CA ARG A 11 69.06 -21.02 6.83
C ARG A 11 70.36 -21.47 6.18
N ARG A 12 70.28 -22.29 5.13
CA ARG A 12 71.07 -22.14 3.88
C ARG A 12 70.95 -23.37 3.00
N THR A 13 70.79 -23.08 1.68
CA THR A 13 71.18 -23.86 0.52
C THR A 13 70.21 -25.01 0.14
N LEU A 14 69.44 -24.86 -0.96
CA LEU A 14 69.86 -25.44 -2.26
C LEU A 14 68.87 -24.98 -3.37
N LEU A 15 69.48 -24.40 -4.35
CA LEU A 15 68.96 -24.16 -5.69
C LEU A 15 68.83 -25.48 -6.48
N LYS A 16 67.85 -25.45 -7.43
CA LYS A 16 67.73 -26.28 -8.62
C LYS A 16 66.87 -27.54 -8.50
N ALA A 17 65.62 -27.40 -8.89
CA ALA A 17 64.98 -28.33 -9.81
C ALA A 17 63.75 -27.60 -10.40
N GLY A 18 63.77 -27.27 -11.66
CA GLY A 18 62.65 -26.70 -12.40
C GLY A 18 61.61 -27.78 -12.63
N ALA A 19 60.39 -27.51 -12.15
CA ALA A 19 59.22 -28.23 -12.59
C ALA A 19 58.18 -27.16 -13.00
N ALA A 20 57.85 -27.14 -14.29
CA ALA A 20 56.83 -26.34 -14.89
C ALA A 20 55.49 -26.71 -14.27
N MET A 21 54.89 -25.82 -13.47
CA MET A 21 53.48 -25.89 -13.09
C MET A 21 52.64 -25.29 -14.22
N PRO A 22 51.55 -25.96 -14.64
CA PRO A 22 50.61 -25.35 -15.54
C PRO A 22 49.91 -24.20 -14.80
N LEU A 23 49.91 -23.01 -15.39
CA LEU A 23 49.07 -21.88 -15.00
C LEU A 23 47.62 -22.31 -15.13
N LEU A 24 47.01 -22.71 -14.02
CA LEU A 24 45.57 -22.74 -13.90
C LEU A 24 45.08 -21.29 -13.99
N GLY A 25 44.59 -20.92 -15.16
CA GLY A 25 43.90 -19.65 -15.37
C GLY A 25 42.74 -19.56 -14.39
N ILE A 26 42.86 -18.66 -13.43
CA ILE A 26 41.71 -18.20 -12.63
C ILE A 26 40.79 -17.52 -13.63
N ALA A 27 39.73 -18.23 -14.06
CA ALA A 27 38.66 -17.61 -14.81
C ALA A 27 38.06 -16.52 -13.90
N ALA A 28 38.26 -15.26 -14.27
CA ALA A 28 37.55 -14.15 -13.68
C ALA A 28 36.03 -14.47 -13.78
N PRO A 29 35.23 -14.21 -12.73
CA PRO A 29 33.81 -14.39 -12.84
C PRO A 29 33.31 -13.55 -14.03
N SER A 30 32.75 -14.23 -15.02
CA SER A 30 32.07 -13.56 -16.13
C SER A 30 31.00 -12.68 -15.51
N VAL A 31 31.22 -11.37 -15.52
CA VAL A 31 30.15 -10.40 -15.34
C VAL A 31 29.16 -10.74 -16.43
N LEU A 32 28.04 -11.36 -16.03
CA LEU A 32 26.91 -11.52 -16.92
C LEU A 32 26.57 -10.11 -17.42
N ALA A 33 26.94 -9.84 -18.67
CA ALA A 33 26.56 -8.62 -19.34
C ALA A 33 25.03 -8.56 -19.24
N GLN A 34 24.52 -7.64 -18.41
CA GLN A 34 23.11 -7.33 -18.42
C GLN A 34 22.75 -6.98 -19.86
N ALA A 35 21.77 -7.69 -20.41
CA ALA A 35 21.23 -7.35 -21.72
C ALA A 35 20.96 -5.84 -21.75
N PRO A 36 21.25 -5.13 -22.83
CA PRO A 36 21.00 -3.71 -22.91
C PRO A 36 19.55 -3.46 -22.56
N LEU A 37 19.30 -2.57 -21.58
CA LEU A 37 17.95 -2.19 -21.19
C LEU A 37 17.25 -1.71 -22.47
N LYS A 38 16.17 -2.40 -22.85
CA LYS A 38 15.32 -2.00 -23.97
C LYS A 38 14.90 -0.56 -23.69
N SER A 39 15.08 0.35 -24.64
CA SER A 39 14.58 1.73 -24.47
C SER A 39 13.07 1.68 -24.20
N PRO A 40 12.56 2.47 -23.24
CA PRO A 40 11.14 2.49 -22.99
C PRO A 40 10.33 2.78 -24.24
N THR A 41 9.26 2.03 -24.44
CA THR A 41 8.32 2.23 -25.55
C THR A 41 7.19 3.14 -25.09
N LYS A 42 6.81 4.11 -25.92
CA LYS A 42 5.63 4.94 -25.66
C LYS A 42 4.38 4.20 -26.13
N ILE A 43 3.40 4.04 -25.24
CA ILE A 43 2.09 3.51 -25.56
C ILE A 43 1.01 4.41 -24.95
N HIS A 44 -0.02 4.75 -25.73
CA HIS A 44 -0.95 5.81 -25.37
C HIS A 44 -0.19 7.12 -25.04
N ASP A 45 -0.24 7.56 -23.79
CA ASP A 45 0.40 8.76 -23.27
C ASP A 45 1.41 8.49 -22.13
N PHE A 46 1.86 7.24 -21.99
CA PHE A 46 2.85 6.85 -20.98
C PHE A 46 3.98 5.98 -21.57
N MET A 47 5.01 5.75 -20.77
CA MET A 47 6.18 4.95 -21.14
C MET A 47 6.12 3.58 -20.46
N THR A 48 6.57 2.53 -21.17
CA THR A 48 6.66 1.17 -20.62
C THR A 48 7.95 0.49 -21.03
N ASN A 49 8.52 -0.30 -20.11
CA ASN A 49 9.59 -1.26 -20.39
C ASN A 49 9.04 -2.68 -20.65
N ALA A 50 7.72 -2.90 -20.45
CA ALA A 50 7.09 -4.17 -20.77
C ALA A 50 7.08 -4.43 -22.29
N ASP A 51 7.16 -5.69 -22.68
CA ASP A 51 6.90 -6.12 -24.05
C ASP A 51 5.39 -6.22 -24.26
N VAL A 52 4.82 -5.16 -24.88
CA VAL A 52 3.37 -5.05 -25.06
C VAL A 52 2.80 -6.16 -25.92
N GLU A 53 3.48 -6.54 -27.01
CA GLU A 53 3.03 -7.63 -27.86
C GLU A 53 3.00 -8.95 -27.10
N LYS A 54 4.00 -9.21 -26.30
CA LYS A 54 4.07 -10.40 -25.45
C LYS A 54 3.00 -10.35 -24.36
N ALA A 55 2.77 -9.20 -23.72
CA ALA A 55 1.68 -9.02 -22.73
C ALA A 55 0.31 -9.34 -23.36
N GLU A 56 0.06 -8.87 -24.58
CA GLU A 56 -1.16 -9.20 -25.33
C GLU A 56 -1.22 -10.69 -25.72
N GLN A 57 -0.09 -11.35 -25.99
CA GLN A 57 0.00 -12.79 -26.24
C GLN A 57 -0.24 -13.61 -24.96
N GLU A 58 0.29 -13.16 -23.81
CA GLU A 58 -0.05 -13.72 -22.49
C GLU A 58 -1.57 -13.66 -22.25
N GLY A 59 -2.21 -12.59 -22.69
CA GLY A 59 -3.66 -12.44 -22.81
C GLY A 59 -4.43 -12.44 -21.50
N GLN A 60 -3.76 -12.46 -20.37
CA GLN A 60 -4.36 -12.51 -19.02
C GLN A 60 -3.60 -11.66 -18.01
N LEU A 61 -4.33 -11.20 -16.99
CA LEU A 61 -3.80 -10.57 -15.78
C LEU A 61 -4.60 -11.03 -14.56
N VAL A 62 -3.96 -11.60 -13.56
CA VAL A 62 -4.57 -12.01 -12.30
C VAL A 62 -4.16 -11.02 -11.20
N PHE A 63 -5.13 -10.35 -10.59
CA PHE A 63 -4.92 -9.28 -9.62
C PHE A 63 -5.45 -9.67 -8.23
N TYR A 64 -4.59 -9.63 -7.21
CA TYR A 64 -5.00 -9.77 -5.81
C TYR A 64 -5.15 -8.38 -5.20
N CYS A 65 -6.34 -8.05 -4.71
CA CYS A 65 -6.66 -6.69 -4.31
C CYS A 65 -7.43 -6.64 -2.98
N HIS A 66 -7.03 -5.72 -2.11
CA HIS A 66 -7.71 -5.48 -0.84
C HIS A 66 -8.96 -4.58 -0.97
N GLU A 67 -9.09 -3.89 -2.10
CA GLU A 67 -10.17 -2.95 -2.34
C GLU A 67 -11.54 -3.65 -2.33
N ASN A 68 -12.61 -2.89 -2.10
CA ASN A 68 -13.96 -3.44 -2.21
C ASN A 68 -14.26 -3.92 -3.65
N GLU A 69 -15.29 -4.72 -3.80
CA GLU A 69 -15.64 -5.35 -5.09
C GLU A 69 -15.81 -4.33 -6.23
N PRO A 70 -16.61 -3.22 -6.08
CA PRO A 70 -16.73 -2.23 -7.14
C PRO A 70 -15.41 -1.50 -7.45
N GLY A 71 -14.58 -1.25 -6.45
CA GLY A 71 -13.27 -0.62 -6.63
C GLY A 71 -12.31 -1.51 -7.39
N THR A 72 -12.21 -2.80 -7.00
CA THR A 72 -11.37 -3.78 -7.70
C THR A 72 -11.81 -3.96 -9.15
N ALA A 73 -13.11 -4.10 -9.39
CA ALA A 73 -13.68 -4.18 -10.74
C ALA A 73 -13.38 -2.90 -11.55
N GLY A 74 -13.47 -1.72 -10.91
CA GLY A 74 -13.15 -0.43 -11.53
C GLY A 74 -11.69 -0.32 -11.95
N ILE A 75 -10.73 -0.80 -11.14
CA ILE A 75 -9.31 -0.83 -11.52
C ILE A 75 -9.13 -1.70 -12.77
N MET A 76 -9.68 -2.90 -12.77
CA MET A 76 -9.57 -3.83 -13.91
C MET A 76 -10.26 -3.28 -15.16
N GLU A 77 -11.38 -2.59 -15.01
CA GLU A 77 -12.05 -1.92 -16.14
C GLU A 77 -11.16 -0.87 -16.79
N GLY A 78 -10.50 -0.02 -15.99
CA GLY A 78 -9.59 1.00 -16.50
C GLY A 78 -8.45 0.42 -17.32
N PHE A 79 -7.83 -0.63 -16.82
CA PHE A 79 -6.76 -1.32 -17.53
C PHE A 79 -7.25 -1.96 -18.83
N ARG A 80 -8.39 -2.67 -18.82
CA ARG A 80 -8.96 -3.31 -20.02
C ARG A 80 -9.40 -2.31 -21.09
N LYS A 81 -9.79 -1.10 -20.73
CA LYS A 81 -10.11 -0.05 -21.72
C LYS A 81 -8.90 0.29 -22.58
N ASP A 82 -7.71 0.25 -22.01
CA ASP A 82 -6.47 0.54 -22.71
C ASP A 82 -5.86 -0.70 -23.37
N PHE A 83 -6.06 -1.89 -22.78
CA PHE A 83 -5.51 -3.16 -23.22
C PHE A 83 -6.60 -4.24 -23.37
N PRO A 84 -7.49 -4.10 -24.37
CA PRO A 84 -8.67 -4.97 -24.49
C PRO A 84 -8.35 -6.44 -24.86
N LYS A 85 -7.12 -6.72 -25.29
CA LYS A 85 -6.67 -8.10 -25.56
C LYS A 85 -6.23 -8.84 -24.30
N ILE A 86 -6.06 -8.13 -23.16
CA ILE A 86 -5.68 -8.74 -21.89
C ILE A 86 -6.94 -8.92 -21.04
N ASN A 87 -7.36 -10.16 -20.85
CA ASN A 87 -8.42 -10.53 -19.93
C ASN A 87 -7.95 -10.35 -18.49
N THR A 88 -8.81 -9.80 -17.64
CA THR A 88 -8.45 -9.60 -16.23
C THR A 88 -9.34 -10.44 -15.32
N SER A 89 -8.73 -11.03 -14.32
CA SER A 89 -9.43 -11.67 -13.21
C SER A 89 -8.84 -11.18 -11.89
N TYR A 90 -9.59 -11.32 -10.79
CA TYR A 90 -9.11 -10.85 -9.50
C TYR A 90 -9.61 -11.71 -8.34
N VAL A 91 -8.86 -11.64 -7.24
CA VAL A 91 -9.27 -12.15 -5.94
C VAL A 91 -9.30 -10.98 -4.98
N ARG A 92 -10.46 -10.77 -4.36
CA ARG A 92 -10.67 -9.74 -3.34
C ARG A 92 -10.66 -10.36 -1.95
N ALA A 93 -9.83 -9.81 -1.05
CA ALA A 93 -9.90 -10.05 0.39
C ALA A 93 -9.19 -8.91 1.14
N GLN A 94 -9.38 -8.81 2.45
CA GLN A 94 -8.64 -7.85 3.27
C GLN A 94 -7.13 -8.12 3.20
N THR A 95 -6.31 -7.07 3.35
CA THR A 95 -4.85 -7.12 3.20
C THR A 95 -4.21 -8.30 3.94
N GLY A 96 -4.57 -8.54 5.20
CA GLY A 96 -4.01 -9.65 5.98
C GLY A 96 -4.36 -11.03 5.40
N ALA A 97 -5.60 -11.22 4.94
CA ALA A 97 -6.05 -12.46 4.31
C ALA A 97 -5.38 -12.69 2.95
N LEU A 98 -5.24 -11.64 2.12
CA LEU A 98 -4.50 -11.72 0.85
C LEU A 98 -3.04 -12.08 1.07
N TYR A 99 -2.41 -11.45 2.08
CA TYR A 99 -1.03 -11.71 2.40
C TYR A 99 -0.81 -13.15 2.86
N THR A 100 -1.66 -13.66 3.74
CA THR A 100 -1.63 -15.07 4.17
C THR A 100 -1.85 -16.02 2.99
N LYS A 101 -2.81 -15.70 2.11
CA LYS A 101 -3.10 -16.50 0.91
C LYS A 101 -1.89 -16.61 0.00
N ILE A 102 -1.28 -15.48 -0.38
CA ILE A 102 -0.14 -15.50 -1.31
C ILE A 102 1.07 -16.22 -0.72
N LEU A 103 1.35 -16.08 0.58
CA LEU A 103 2.43 -16.82 1.24
C LEU A 103 2.17 -18.33 1.26
N SER A 104 0.92 -18.75 1.53
CA SER A 104 0.52 -20.15 1.50
C SER A 104 0.66 -20.76 0.10
N GLU A 105 0.21 -20.05 -0.94
CA GLU A 105 0.34 -20.49 -2.33
C GLU A 105 1.81 -20.66 -2.73
N ARG A 106 2.65 -19.67 -2.44
CA ARG A 106 4.08 -19.73 -2.74
C ARG A 106 4.80 -20.84 -1.98
N SER A 107 4.43 -21.11 -0.72
CA SER A 107 5.00 -22.22 0.05
C SER A 107 4.61 -23.58 -0.52
N ALA A 108 3.46 -23.66 -1.16
CA ALA A 108 2.99 -24.85 -1.90
C ALA A 108 3.52 -24.91 -3.35
N GLY A 109 4.43 -24.03 -3.75
CA GLY A 109 4.98 -23.96 -5.10
C GLY A 109 4.02 -23.43 -6.16
N ARG A 110 2.92 -22.79 -5.77
CA ARG A 110 1.93 -22.17 -6.67
C ARG A 110 2.21 -20.68 -6.84
N PHE A 111 2.10 -20.21 -8.06
CA PHE A 111 2.32 -18.82 -8.46
C PHE A 111 1.15 -18.41 -9.36
N ASP A 112 0.00 -18.13 -8.74
CA ASP A 112 -1.29 -17.98 -9.43
C ASP A 112 -1.67 -16.49 -9.64
N VAL A 113 -0.80 -15.55 -9.26
CA VAL A 113 -1.09 -14.11 -9.26
C VAL A 113 0.01 -13.32 -9.97
N ASP A 114 -0.38 -12.30 -10.71
CA ASP A 114 0.54 -11.43 -11.46
C ASP A 114 0.86 -10.14 -10.69
N VAL A 115 -0.15 -9.54 -10.08
CA VAL A 115 -0.02 -8.26 -9.37
C VAL A 115 -0.79 -8.32 -8.06
N ILE A 116 -0.21 -7.78 -6.99
CA ILE A 116 -0.87 -7.64 -5.69
C ILE A 116 -0.99 -6.17 -5.27
N GLN A 117 -2.16 -5.79 -4.73
CA GLN A 117 -2.40 -4.50 -4.09
C GLN A 117 -2.76 -4.69 -2.62
N LEU A 118 -2.01 -4.03 -1.74
CA LEU A 118 -2.17 -4.04 -0.29
C LEU A 118 -2.40 -2.62 0.24
N SER A 119 -3.08 -2.48 1.38
CA SER A 119 -3.28 -1.21 2.08
C SER A 119 -2.46 -1.09 3.36
N ASP A 120 -1.36 -1.82 3.47
CA ASP A 120 -0.50 -1.81 4.64
C ASP A 120 0.95 -2.02 4.18
N LEU A 121 1.85 -1.14 4.62
CA LEU A 121 3.26 -1.18 4.22
C LEU A 121 4.02 -2.34 4.88
N ALA A 122 3.65 -2.73 6.09
CA ALA A 122 4.37 -3.79 6.80
C ALA A 122 4.35 -5.14 6.05
N PRO A 123 3.21 -5.69 5.62
CA PRO A 123 3.19 -6.89 4.80
C PRO A 123 3.84 -6.69 3.42
N ALA A 124 3.79 -5.49 2.83
CA ALA A 124 4.45 -5.21 1.56
C ALA A 124 5.98 -5.28 1.69
N VAL A 125 6.55 -4.68 2.74
CA VAL A 125 7.99 -4.72 3.04
C VAL A 125 8.42 -6.15 3.39
N ASP A 126 7.64 -6.88 4.18
CA ASP A 126 7.95 -8.28 4.49
C ASP A 126 7.90 -9.17 3.24
N PHE A 127 6.95 -8.93 2.33
CA PHE A 127 6.87 -9.63 1.05
C PHE A 127 8.08 -9.32 0.15
N GLN A 128 8.55 -8.07 0.14
CA GLN A 128 9.79 -7.69 -0.53
C GLN A 128 11.00 -8.44 0.03
N LYS A 129 11.17 -8.45 1.37
CA LYS A 129 12.26 -9.17 2.04
C LYS A 129 12.28 -10.67 1.72
N LYS A 130 11.12 -11.27 1.46
CA LYS A 130 10.94 -12.67 1.04
C LYS A 130 11.10 -12.91 -0.46
N GLY A 131 11.50 -11.90 -1.24
CA GLY A 131 11.60 -12.01 -2.71
C GLY A 131 10.25 -12.24 -3.38
N GLY A 132 9.18 -11.69 -2.80
CA GLY A 132 7.81 -11.86 -3.28
C GLY A 132 7.49 -11.03 -4.52
N TYR A 133 8.13 -9.88 -4.67
CA TYR A 133 7.95 -9.02 -5.83
C TYR A 133 8.98 -9.30 -6.93
N GLU A 134 8.57 -9.10 -8.17
CA GLU A 134 9.48 -8.94 -9.31
C GLU A 134 10.24 -7.63 -9.16
N HIS A 135 11.53 -7.64 -9.47
CA HIS A 135 12.29 -6.39 -9.52
C HIS A 135 12.08 -5.72 -10.88
N TYR A 136 11.22 -4.72 -10.91
CA TYR A 136 10.86 -3.98 -12.11
C TYR A 136 10.79 -2.48 -11.85
N VAL A 137 11.71 -1.72 -12.42
CA VAL A 137 11.71 -0.25 -12.32
C VAL A 137 10.94 0.32 -13.51
N SER A 138 9.78 0.87 -13.24
CA SER A 138 8.94 1.54 -14.22
C SER A 138 9.59 2.81 -14.77
N PRO A 139 9.45 3.12 -16.07
CA PRO A 139 9.83 4.42 -16.63
C PRO A 139 9.09 5.61 -16.00
N GLU A 140 7.95 5.37 -15.33
CA GLU A 140 7.15 6.39 -14.65
C GLU A 140 7.68 6.73 -13.24
N THR A 141 8.68 5.98 -12.72
CA THR A 141 9.29 6.17 -11.39
C THR A 141 9.74 7.61 -11.11
N PRO A 142 10.32 8.39 -12.06
CA PRO A 142 10.74 9.78 -11.80
C PRO A 142 9.64 10.73 -11.37
N ALA A 143 8.37 10.38 -11.60
CA ALA A 143 7.23 11.19 -11.17
C ALA A 143 6.80 10.92 -9.72
N TYR A 144 7.51 10.07 -8.99
CA TYR A 144 7.19 9.70 -7.62
C TYR A 144 8.31 10.12 -6.66
N LYS A 145 7.95 10.51 -5.44
CA LYS A 145 8.93 10.71 -4.36
C LYS A 145 9.48 9.37 -3.90
N ALA A 146 10.71 9.35 -3.38
CA ALA A 146 11.37 8.13 -2.95
C ALA A 146 10.61 7.38 -1.83
N ASP A 147 9.93 8.11 -0.95
CA ASP A 147 9.11 7.56 0.14
C ASP A 147 7.80 6.90 -0.33
N HIS A 148 7.41 7.11 -1.59
CA HIS A 148 6.27 6.45 -2.23
C HIS A 148 6.67 5.22 -3.06
N LEU A 149 7.91 4.79 -2.94
CA LEU A 149 8.48 3.64 -3.65
C LEU A 149 9.09 2.65 -2.65
N SER A 150 9.27 1.41 -3.08
CA SER A 150 10.08 0.46 -2.31
C SER A 150 11.54 0.93 -2.20
N SER A 151 12.25 0.47 -1.18
CA SER A 151 13.70 0.69 -1.05
C SER A 151 14.44 -0.66 -1.04
N PRO A 152 15.26 -0.97 -2.08
CA PRO A 152 15.43 -0.20 -3.32
C PRO A 152 14.14 -0.14 -4.16
N ALA A 153 14.04 0.89 -5.03
CA ALA A 153 12.91 1.02 -5.96
C ALA A 153 12.82 -0.20 -6.90
N GLY A 154 11.60 -0.54 -7.33
CA GLY A 154 11.35 -1.60 -8.30
C GLY A 154 10.61 -2.82 -7.76
N SER A 155 10.29 -2.89 -6.47
CA SER A 155 9.47 -3.96 -5.92
C SER A 155 7.99 -3.58 -5.85
N PHE A 156 7.70 -2.40 -5.31
CA PHE A 156 6.35 -1.85 -5.22
C PHE A 156 6.35 -0.33 -5.26
N PHE A 157 5.19 0.24 -5.47
CA PHE A 157 4.95 1.70 -5.44
C PHE A 157 3.58 2.00 -4.85
N TRP A 158 3.35 3.25 -4.47
CA TRP A 158 2.04 3.71 -4.01
C TRP A 158 1.23 4.23 -5.20
N THR A 159 0.10 3.59 -5.50
CA THR A 159 -0.84 4.08 -6.51
C THR A 159 -1.64 5.28 -6.02
N GLY A 160 -1.74 5.43 -4.71
CA GLY A 160 -2.49 6.51 -4.09
C GLY A 160 -2.47 6.41 -2.58
N VAL A 161 -3.27 7.24 -1.96
CA VAL A 161 -3.44 7.29 -0.51
C VAL A 161 -4.92 7.39 -0.19
N ASP A 162 -5.33 6.70 0.86
CA ASP A 162 -6.66 6.80 1.44
C ASP A 162 -6.58 7.54 2.79
N PRO A 163 -6.85 8.87 2.83
CA PRO A 163 -6.85 9.62 4.06
C PRO A 163 -8.21 9.51 4.77
N ALA A 164 -8.17 9.42 6.09
CA ALA A 164 -9.34 9.46 6.95
C ALA A 164 -9.40 10.76 7.75
N GLY A 165 -10.53 11.44 7.64
CA GLY A 165 -10.89 12.56 8.49
C GLY A 165 -12.11 12.23 9.36
N ILE A 166 -12.82 13.27 9.77
CA ILE A 166 -14.11 13.14 10.43
C ILE A 166 -15.18 13.50 9.40
N ALA A 167 -16.22 12.67 9.27
CA ALA A 167 -17.36 13.06 8.46
C ALA A 167 -18.63 13.17 9.32
N TYR A 168 -19.55 14.02 8.91
CA TYR A 168 -20.77 14.27 9.67
C TYR A 168 -21.99 14.47 8.76
N ASN A 169 -23.18 14.20 9.31
CA ASN A 169 -24.45 14.50 8.66
C ASN A 169 -24.78 16.00 8.83
N SER A 170 -24.76 16.76 7.73
CA SER A 170 -24.98 18.22 7.75
C SER A 170 -26.42 18.64 8.04
N THR A 171 -27.36 17.70 8.08
CA THR A 171 -28.74 17.99 8.57
C THR A 171 -28.85 17.92 10.10
N LYS A 172 -27.88 17.27 10.77
CA LYS A 172 -27.86 17.09 12.23
C LYS A 172 -26.82 17.96 12.92
N VAL A 173 -25.73 18.30 12.21
CA VAL A 173 -24.62 19.10 12.74
C VAL A 173 -24.36 20.26 11.81
N SER A 174 -24.36 21.48 12.34
CA SER A 174 -23.97 22.66 11.59
C SER A 174 -22.46 22.68 11.37
N ALA A 175 -21.97 23.38 10.35
CA ALA A 175 -20.54 23.54 10.11
C ALA A 175 -19.79 24.21 11.31
N ALA A 176 -20.51 25.08 12.05
CA ALA A 176 -19.96 25.73 13.24
C ALA A 176 -19.74 24.74 14.40
N ASP A 177 -20.64 23.75 14.52
CA ASP A 177 -20.65 22.75 15.58
C ASP A 177 -19.87 21.48 15.22
N ALA A 178 -19.44 21.33 13.98
CA ALA A 178 -18.69 20.15 13.52
C ALA A 178 -17.36 20.01 14.29
N PRO A 179 -16.91 18.78 14.54
CA PRO A 179 -15.57 18.53 15.12
C PRO A 179 -14.48 19.19 14.26
N LYS A 180 -13.47 19.82 14.88
CA LYS A 180 -12.35 20.48 14.19
C LYS A 180 -11.02 19.80 14.43
N THR A 181 -10.95 19.04 15.51
CA THR A 181 -9.78 18.27 15.94
C THR A 181 -10.19 16.84 16.26
N TRP A 182 -9.21 15.94 16.37
CA TRP A 182 -9.50 14.58 16.82
C TRP A 182 -9.98 14.51 18.27
N GLN A 183 -9.63 15.48 19.12
CA GLN A 183 -10.12 15.53 20.49
C GLN A 183 -11.63 15.82 20.55
N ASP A 184 -12.19 16.50 19.55
CA ASP A 184 -13.61 16.85 19.53
C ASP A 184 -14.52 15.63 19.38
N ILE A 185 -14.02 14.48 18.86
CA ILE A 185 -14.81 13.24 18.82
C ILE A 185 -15.01 12.60 20.20
N LEU A 186 -14.29 13.08 21.22
CA LEU A 186 -14.44 12.63 22.61
C LEU A 186 -15.57 13.36 23.34
N ASN A 187 -16.20 14.36 22.71
CA ASN A 187 -17.28 15.13 23.33
C ASN A 187 -18.49 14.22 23.58
N PRO A 188 -19.03 14.17 24.82
CA PRO A 188 -20.19 13.33 25.20
C PRO A 188 -21.44 13.51 24.33
N ARG A 189 -21.56 14.61 23.60
CA ARG A 189 -22.65 14.86 22.65
C ARG A 189 -22.77 13.83 21.52
N TRP A 190 -21.69 13.11 21.23
CA TRP A 190 -21.64 12.09 20.19
C TRP A 190 -21.97 10.68 20.69
N LYS A 191 -22.21 10.53 22.00
CA LYS A 191 -22.41 9.23 22.61
C LYS A 191 -23.56 8.46 21.95
N GLY A 192 -23.25 7.23 21.45
CA GLY A 192 -24.20 6.36 20.76
C GLY A 192 -24.62 6.85 19.37
N SER A 193 -23.91 7.84 18.78
CA SER A 193 -24.17 8.37 17.44
C SER A 193 -22.90 8.62 16.64
N ILE A 194 -21.82 7.96 17.01
CA ILE A 194 -20.51 7.98 16.34
C ILE A 194 -20.15 6.59 15.85
N SER A 195 -19.55 6.50 14.67
CA SER A 195 -19.10 5.22 14.11
C SER A 195 -17.62 5.17 13.82
N CYS A 196 -17.09 3.94 13.76
CA CYS A 196 -15.71 3.60 13.46
C CYS A 196 -15.64 2.30 12.67
N LYS A 197 -14.43 1.84 12.32
CA LYS A 197 -14.23 0.52 11.67
C LYS A 197 -13.80 -0.54 12.67
N ILE A 198 -14.04 -1.80 12.29
CA ILE A 198 -13.55 -2.97 13.04
C ILE A 198 -12.03 -3.09 12.97
N SER A 199 -11.44 -3.90 13.83
CA SER A 199 -9.99 -4.12 13.93
C SER A 199 -9.34 -4.73 12.67
N ALA A 200 -10.12 -5.37 11.81
CA ALA A 200 -9.60 -5.90 10.53
C ALA A 200 -9.17 -4.80 9.54
N SER A 201 -9.67 -3.57 9.70
CA SER A 201 -9.35 -2.44 8.83
C SER A 201 -7.91 -1.94 9.03
N GLY A 202 -7.13 -1.88 7.93
CA GLY A 202 -5.79 -1.29 7.95
C GLY A 202 -5.81 0.19 8.28
N LEU A 203 -6.77 0.95 7.72
CA LEU A 203 -6.91 2.38 7.98
C LEU A 203 -7.27 2.67 9.45
N GLN A 204 -8.15 1.83 10.08
CA GLN A 204 -8.43 1.96 11.52
C GLN A 204 -7.18 1.71 12.36
N PHE A 205 -6.32 0.79 11.96
CA PHE A 205 -5.06 0.53 12.64
C PHE A 205 -4.10 1.71 12.52
N VAL A 206 -3.93 2.29 11.33
CA VAL A 206 -3.12 3.51 11.16
C VAL A 206 -3.68 4.66 11.99
N GLN A 207 -4.99 4.85 12.01
CA GLN A 207 -5.64 5.88 12.83
C GLN A 207 -5.38 5.64 14.32
N TRP A 208 -5.59 4.41 14.80
CA TRP A 208 -5.32 4.05 16.19
C TRP A 208 -3.86 4.33 16.57
N TYR A 209 -2.92 3.92 15.73
CA TYR A 209 -1.49 4.07 15.98
C TYR A 209 -1.06 5.54 15.99
N THR A 210 -1.41 6.30 14.96
CA THR A 210 -0.98 7.69 14.81
C THR A 210 -1.60 8.59 15.87
N LEU A 211 -2.90 8.45 16.18
CA LEU A 211 -3.56 9.25 17.21
C LEU A 211 -3.09 8.84 18.62
N ARG A 212 -2.76 7.56 18.85
CA ARG A 212 -2.14 7.13 20.12
C ARG A 212 -0.75 7.77 20.31
N LYS A 213 0.04 7.92 19.25
CA LYS A 213 1.32 8.64 19.32
C LYS A 213 1.12 10.13 19.56
N LEU A 214 0.07 10.72 18.99
CA LEU A 214 -0.21 12.16 19.11
C LEU A 214 -0.82 12.54 20.47
N TYR A 215 -1.76 11.75 20.99
CA TYR A 215 -2.56 12.09 22.18
C TYR A 215 -2.32 11.16 23.38
N GLY A 216 -1.49 10.14 23.24
CA GLY A 216 -1.24 9.15 24.27
C GLY A 216 -2.21 7.97 24.28
N ALA A 217 -1.84 6.95 25.04
CA ALA A 217 -2.58 5.68 25.10
C ALA A 217 -4.02 5.80 25.67
N GLY A 218 -4.31 6.87 26.41
CA GLY A 218 -5.63 7.12 26.99
C GLY A 218 -6.69 7.55 26.00
N PHE A 219 -6.31 8.11 24.83
CA PHE A 219 -7.23 8.68 23.85
C PHE A 219 -8.35 7.69 23.45
N TRP A 220 -7.99 6.49 23.10
CA TRP A 220 -8.95 5.48 22.65
C TRP A 220 -9.84 4.94 23.77
N LYS A 221 -9.37 4.96 25.03
CA LYS A 221 -10.22 4.63 26.19
C LYS A 221 -11.30 5.67 26.40
N GLU A 222 -11.00 6.96 26.18
CA GLU A 222 -11.98 8.03 26.21
C GLU A 222 -12.96 7.94 25.03
N PHE A 223 -12.45 7.59 23.83
CA PHE A 223 -13.30 7.35 22.67
C PHE A 223 -14.31 6.22 22.90
N ALA A 224 -13.89 5.11 23.52
CA ALA A 224 -14.76 3.99 23.84
C ALA A 224 -15.98 4.40 24.71
N LYS A 225 -15.86 5.44 25.55
CA LYS A 225 -16.97 5.97 26.37
C LYS A 225 -18.09 6.59 25.53
N GLN A 226 -17.81 6.90 24.25
CA GLN A 226 -18.81 7.35 23.29
C GLN A 226 -19.72 6.23 22.80
N ASN A 227 -19.47 4.97 23.18
CA ASN A 227 -20.22 3.79 22.71
C ASN A 227 -20.33 3.76 21.18
N PRO A 228 -19.18 3.73 20.44
CA PRO A 228 -19.18 3.83 19.00
C PRO A 228 -19.72 2.58 18.32
N HIS A 229 -20.35 2.76 17.16
CA HIS A 229 -20.78 1.65 16.30
C HIS A 229 -19.64 1.26 15.36
N ALA A 230 -19.29 -0.03 15.29
CA ALA A 230 -18.17 -0.50 14.47
C ALA A 230 -18.67 -1.28 13.24
N PHE A 231 -18.09 -0.97 12.07
CA PHE A 231 -18.46 -1.59 10.79
C PHE A 231 -17.20 -1.96 9.97
N ASP A 232 -17.34 -2.92 9.07
CA ASP A 232 -16.25 -3.33 8.18
C ASP A 232 -16.06 -2.37 7.00
N SER A 233 -17.15 -1.88 6.41
CA SER A 233 -17.16 -1.17 5.14
C SER A 233 -17.32 0.34 5.30
N ARG A 234 -16.49 1.12 4.57
CA ARG A 234 -16.68 2.58 4.44
C ARG A 234 -18.06 2.94 3.89
N VAL A 235 -18.61 2.10 3.02
CA VAL A 235 -19.95 2.32 2.46
C VAL A 235 -21.01 2.22 3.55
N GLN A 236 -20.92 1.25 4.46
CA GLN A 236 -21.85 1.13 5.60
C GLN A 236 -21.78 2.36 6.51
N LEU A 237 -20.57 2.87 6.81
CA LEU A 237 -20.39 4.06 7.64
C LEU A 237 -21.09 5.27 7.03
N PHE A 238 -20.87 5.51 5.73
CA PHE A 238 -21.45 6.67 5.06
C PHE A 238 -22.95 6.50 4.76
N ASP A 239 -23.43 5.28 4.54
CA ASP A 239 -24.87 5.01 4.39
C ASP A 239 -25.63 5.34 5.69
N ARG A 240 -25.13 4.90 6.84
CA ARG A 240 -25.67 5.23 8.15
C ARG A 240 -25.62 6.73 8.43
N LEU A 241 -24.47 7.36 8.08
CA LEU A 241 -24.32 8.80 8.20
C LEU A 241 -25.35 9.56 7.35
N ALA A 242 -25.53 9.15 6.08
CA ALA A 242 -26.48 9.77 5.16
C ALA A 242 -27.94 9.59 5.62
N LYS A 243 -28.31 8.43 6.18
CA LYS A 243 -29.61 8.14 6.76
C LYS A 243 -29.82 8.84 8.11
N GLY A 244 -28.76 9.26 8.76
CA GLY A 244 -28.81 9.88 10.08
C GLY A 244 -28.90 8.89 11.25
N ASP A 245 -28.60 7.60 11.03
CA ASP A 245 -28.47 6.60 12.09
C ASP A 245 -27.25 6.92 12.97
N ASP A 246 -26.19 7.45 12.37
CA ASP A 246 -25.07 8.05 13.07
C ASP A 246 -24.98 9.55 12.74
N THR A 247 -24.48 10.34 13.68
CA THR A 247 -24.34 11.79 13.52
C THR A 247 -22.98 12.14 12.93
N ILE A 248 -21.93 11.42 13.38
CA ILE A 248 -20.56 11.55 12.87
C ILE A 248 -19.92 10.18 12.67
N THR A 249 -18.90 10.12 11.84
CA THR A 249 -17.96 9.00 11.82
C THR A 249 -16.56 9.49 12.15
N ALA A 250 -15.89 8.78 13.05
CA ALA A 250 -14.51 9.07 13.46
C ALA A 250 -13.47 8.62 12.42
N ILE A 251 -13.88 7.98 11.33
CA ILE A 251 -13.03 7.48 10.26
C ILE A 251 -13.70 7.71 8.90
N GLY A 252 -13.99 8.98 8.62
CA GLY A 252 -14.52 9.40 7.32
C GLY A 252 -13.46 9.26 6.24
N GLU A 253 -13.54 8.19 5.46
CA GLU A 253 -12.66 7.99 4.31
C GLU A 253 -13.00 9.00 3.22
N TYR A 254 -11.99 9.74 2.74
CA TYR A 254 -12.19 10.80 1.77
C TYR A 254 -12.80 10.32 0.44
N PRO A 255 -12.41 9.16 -0.11
CA PRO A 255 -13.07 8.60 -1.28
C PRO A 255 -14.57 8.33 -1.08
N ALA A 256 -14.96 7.85 0.08
CA ALA A 256 -16.38 7.61 0.38
C ALA A 256 -17.15 8.93 0.55
N TYR A 257 -16.53 9.95 1.14
CA TYR A 257 -17.12 11.28 1.20
C TYR A 257 -17.46 11.81 -0.20
N ILE A 258 -16.52 11.77 -1.14
CA ILE A 258 -16.75 12.22 -2.51
C ILE A 258 -17.91 11.43 -3.14
N LEU A 259 -17.88 10.10 -3.07
CA LEU A 259 -18.91 9.23 -3.63
C LEU A 259 -20.30 9.57 -3.12
N PHE A 260 -20.44 9.80 -1.83
CA PHE A 260 -21.75 10.11 -1.23
C PHE A 260 -22.21 11.55 -1.52
N LYS A 261 -21.27 12.50 -1.60
CA LYS A 261 -21.57 13.88 -2.04
C LYS A 261 -22.08 13.91 -3.48
N ASP A 262 -21.43 13.19 -4.39
CA ASP A 262 -21.84 13.10 -5.80
C ASP A 262 -23.26 12.49 -5.94
N LYS A 263 -23.64 11.59 -5.04
CA LYS A 263 -24.99 11.04 -4.95
C LYS A 263 -26.00 11.97 -4.24
N GLY A 264 -25.59 13.18 -3.87
CA GLY A 264 -26.46 14.18 -3.23
C GLY A 264 -26.69 13.98 -1.73
N ALA A 265 -25.96 13.08 -1.06
CA ALA A 265 -26.06 12.88 0.38
C ALA A 265 -25.66 14.15 1.15
N LYS A 266 -26.36 14.39 2.25
CA LYS A 266 -26.12 15.53 3.15
C LYS A 266 -25.01 15.20 4.16
N VAL A 267 -23.84 14.93 3.64
CA VAL A 267 -22.64 14.60 4.43
C VAL A 267 -21.56 15.62 4.15
N GLU A 268 -20.77 15.94 5.15
CA GLU A 268 -19.61 16.84 5.05
C GLU A 268 -18.38 16.18 5.66
N PHE A 269 -17.22 16.63 5.21
CA PHE A 269 -15.90 16.12 5.64
C PHE A 269 -15.11 17.21 6.34
N VAL A 270 -14.46 16.85 7.42
CA VAL A 270 -13.52 17.70 8.15
C VAL A 270 -12.14 17.05 8.06
N ALA A 271 -11.17 17.82 7.60
CA ALA A 271 -9.75 17.53 7.77
C ALA A 271 -9.27 18.14 9.10
N PRO A 272 -9.09 17.35 10.16
CA PRO A 272 -8.62 17.89 11.43
C PRO A 272 -7.27 18.59 11.27
N ALA A 273 -7.10 19.73 11.95
CA ALA A 273 -5.84 20.50 11.91
C ALA A 273 -4.62 19.68 12.39
N ASP A 274 -4.86 18.68 13.21
CA ASP A 274 -3.85 17.74 13.71
C ASP A 274 -3.29 16.81 12.62
N GLY A 275 -4.00 16.68 11.52
CA GLY A 275 -3.67 15.86 10.35
C GLY A 275 -4.60 14.67 10.15
N LEU A 276 -4.47 14.05 9.00
CA LEU A 276 -5.29 12.94 8.52
C LEU A 276 -4.49 11.63 8.57
N PRO A 277 -4.81 10.67 9.45
CA PRO A 277 -4.30 9.32 9.31
C PRO A 277 -4.57 8.79 7.90
N ALA A 278 -3.57 8.20 7.28
CA ALA A 278 -3.67 7.79 5.89
C ALA A 278 -2.98 6.45 5.65
N THR A 279 -3.57 5.62 4.80
CA THR A 279 -2.95 4.37 4.34
C THR A 279 -2.47 4.51 2.91
N PRO A 280 -1.28 3.98 2.59
CA PRO A 280 -0.84 3.84 1.22
C PRO A 280 -1.59 2.70 0.51
N LEU A 281 -1.83 2.87 -0.77
CA LEU A 281 -2.32 1.83 -1.67
C LEU A 281 -1.11 1.29 -2.44
N ILE A 282 -0.61 0.14 -2.01
CA ILE A 282 0.69 -0.39 -2.44
C ILE A 282 0.48 -1.46 -3.49
N VAL A 283 1.07 -1.27 -4.66
CA VAL A 283 0.97 -2.20 -5.80
C VAL A 283 2.36 -2.65 -6.23
N GLY A 284 2.48 -3.93 -6.61
CA GLY A 284 3.69 -4.47 -7.21
C GLY A 284 3.44 -5.73 -8.02
N ALA A 285 4.24 -5.92 -9.06
CA ALA A 285 4.28 -7.16 -9.81
C ALA A 285 4.86 -8.28 -8.95
N VAL A 286 4.28 -9.46 -9.02
CA VAL A 286 4.69 -10.60 -8.18
C VAL A 286 5.80 -11.38 -8.90
N SER A 287 6.84 -11.79 -8.16
CA SER A 287 7.91 -12.62 -8.73
C SER A 287 7.37 -13.99 -9.15
N LYS A 288 7.83 -14.49 -10.28
CA LYS A 288 7.34 -15.72 -10.92
C LYS A 288 5.85 -15.66 -11.32
N ALA A 289 5.36 -14.46 -11.64
CA ALA A 289 4.02 -14.27 -12.17
C ALA A 289 3.81 -15.14 -13.42
N PRO A 290 2.61 -15.74 -13.61
CA PRO A 290 2.28 -16.49 -14.83
C PRO A 290 2.33 -15.63 -16.10
N HIS A 291 1.99 -14.32 -15.96
CA HIS A 291 1.91 -13.36 -17.05
C HIS A 291 2.82 -12.14 -16.77
N PRO A 292 4.16 -12.31 -16.82
CA PRO A 292 5.10 -11.32 -16.32
C PRO A 292 5.11 -10.02 -17.13
N GLU A 293 4.86 -10.05 -18.44
CA GLU A 293 4.82 -8.83 -19.25
C GLU A 293 3.50 -8.07 -19.05
N ALA A 294 2.37 -8.77 -18.88
CA ALA A 294 1.09 -8.16 -18.51
C ALA A 294 1.18 -7.51 -17.10
N ALA A 295 1.87 -8.15 -16.16
CA ALA A 295 2.12 -7.58 -14.82
C ALA A 295 2.92 -6.28 -14.88
N LYS A 296 4.03 -6.25 -15.62
CA LYS A 296 4.85 -5.04 -15.83
C LYS A 296 4.07 -3.93 -16.52
N LEU A 297 3.31 -4.27 -17.56
CA LEU A 297 2.48 -3.32 -18.29
C LEU A 297 1.40 -2.72 -17.38
N PHE A 298 0.79 -3.52 -16.52
CA PHE A 298 -0.15 -3.03 -15.51
C PHE A 298 0.52 -2.07 -14.52
N VAL A 299 1.73 -2.38 -14.04
CA VAL A 299 2.51 -1.49 -13.16
C VAL A 299 2.75 -0.15 -13.83
N ASP A 300 3.22 -0.12 -15.07
CA ASP A 300 3.47 1.11 -15.80
C ASP A 300 2.18 1.91 -16.04
N TRP A 301 1.09 1.24 -16.43
CA TRP A 301 -0.23 1.85 -16.57
C TRP A 301 -0.69 2.48 -15.24
N ALA A 302 -0.62 1.73 -14.14
CA ALA A 302 -1.08 2.19 -12.84
C ALA A 302 -0.24 3.37 -12.30
N MET A 303 1.07 3.40 -12.60
CA MET A 303 1.96 4.53 -12.28
C MET A 303 1.79 5.74 -13.20
N SER A 304 1.27 5.57 -14.41
CA SER A 304 1.16 6.62 -15.41
C SER A 304 0.14 7.71 -15.03
N LYS A 305 0.24 8.88 -15.67
CA LYS A 305 -0.80 9.91 -15.53
C LYS A 305 -2.19 9.38 -15.89
N ARG A 306 -2.25 8.52 -16.91
CA ARG A 306 -3.49 7.92 -17.41
C ARG A 306 -4.15 7.02 -16.35
N GLY A 307 -3.41 6.06 -15.80
CA GLY A 307 -3.89 5.21 -14.73
C GLY A 307 -4.24 6.01 -13.47
N GLN A 308 -3.40 6.96 -13.08
CA GLN A 308 -3.65 7.82 -11.94
C GLN A 308 -4.88 8.71 -12.11
N ALA A 309 -5.13 9.25 -13.31
CA ALA A 309 -6.37 9.97 -13.60
C ALA A 309 -7.60 9.05 -13.46
N TRP A 310 -7.49 7.79 -13.88
CA TRP A 310 -8.54 6.80 -13.68
C TRP A 310 -8.81 6.53 -12.20
N TYR A 311 -7.77 6.33 -11.39
CA TYR A 311 -7.91 6.16 -9.93
C TYR A 311 -8.58 7.38 -9.26
N GLN A 312 -8.27 8.59 -9.73
CA GLN A 312 -8.81 9.82 -9.15
C GLN A 312 -10.27 10.11 -9.55
N THR A 313 -10.71 9.68 -10.73
CA THR A 313 -12.00 10.08 -11.30
C THR A 313 -13.03 8.96 -11.34
N ASN A 314 -12.62 7.69 -11.17
CA ASN A 314 -13.56 6.58 -11.11
C ASN A 314 -14.40 6.65 -9.83
N PRO A 315 -15.75 6.65 -9.92
CA PRO A 315 -16.64 6.81 -8.76
C PRO A 315 -16.50 5.72 -7.69
N ASN A 316 -15.93 4.58 -8.04
CA ASN A 316 -15.70 3.48 -7.09
C ASN A 316 -14.35 3.59 -6.37
N LEU A 317 -13.48 4.51 -6.79
CA LEU A 317 -12.11 4.69 -6.29
C LEU A 317 -11.91 6.04 -5.63
N TYR A 318 -11.89 7.13 -6.38
CA TYR A 318 -11.61 8.50 -5.93
C TYR A 318 -10.33 8.64 -5.09
N TYR A 319 -9.30 7.84 -5.40
CA TYR A 319 -8.03 7.92 -4.68
C TYR A 319 -7.20 9.11 -5.12
N GLY A 320 -6.64 9.82 -4.16
CA GLY A 320 -5.68 10.89 -4.45
C GLY A 320 -4.36 10.33 -4.95
N SER A 321 -3.90 10.84 -6.10
CA SER A 321 -2.62 10.46 -6.66
C SER A 321 -1.44 11.01 -5.85
N VAL A 322 -0.41 10.20 -5.69
CA VAL A 322 0.87 10.60 -5.07
C VAL A 322 1.92 11.01 -6.09
N ARG A 323 1.58 11.05 -7.41
CA ARG A 323 2.48 11.63 -8.42
C ARG A 323 2.73 13.11 -8.15
N THR A 324 3.96 13.54 -8.37
CA THR A 324 4.35 14.96 -8.18
C THR A 324 3.71 15.90 -9.20
N ASP A 325 3.26 15.37 -10.35
CA ASP A 325 2.65 16.08 -11.46
C ASP A 325 1.15 15.76 -11.64
N ALA A 326 0.52 15.15 -10.63
CA ALA A 326 -0.91 14.82 -10.69
C ALA A 326 -1.79 16.08 -10.66
N PRO A 327 -2.92 16.09 -11.39
CA PRO A 327 -3.93 17.13 -11.25
C PRO A 327 -4.59 17.05 -9.87
N PRO A 328 -5.31 18.10 -9.45
CA PRO A 328 -6.17 18.01 -8.27
C PRO A 328 -7.22 16.90 -8.43
N MET A 329 -7.70 16.37 -7.32
CA MET A 329 -8.88 15.50 -7.30
C MET A 329 -10.12 16.27 -7.81
N PRO A 330 -11.22 15.58 -8.18
CA PRO A 330 -12.46 16.23 -8.65
C PRO A 330 -13.00 17.32 -7.71
N THR A 331 -12.72 17.21 -6.41
CA THR A 331 -13.07 18.21 -5.38
C THR A 331 -12.16 19.44 -5.38
N GLY A 332 -11.14 19.50 -6.23
CA GLY A 332 -10.12 20.56 -6.24
C GLY A 332 -8.99 20.35 -5.23
N VAL A 333 -9.10 19.38 -4.33
CA VAL A 333 -8.07 19.08 -3.32
C VAL A 333 -6.88 18.33 -3.94
N ARG A 334 -5.66 18.70 -3.53
CA ARG A 334 -4.44 17.93 -3.80
C ARG A 334 -3.99 17.23 -2.52
N LEU A 335 -3.58 15.97 -2.62
CA LEU A 335 -3.07 15.27 -1.43
C LEU A 335 -1.86 15.97 -0.80
N GLY A 336 -1.02 16.62 -1.64
CA GLY A 336 0.13 17.37 -1.16
C GLY A 336 -0.21 18.59 -0.30
N ASP A 337 -1.45 19.07 -0.34
CA ASP A 337 -1.94 20.20 0.45
C ASP A 337 -2.49 19.73 1.82
N LEU A 338 -2.63 18.42 2.02
CA LEU A 338 -3.15 17.84 3.25
C LEU A 338 -1.99 17.44 4.18
N LYS A 339 -2.17 17.68 5.48
CA LYS A 339 -1.29 17.15 6.51
C LYS A 339 -1.63 15.67 6.74
N LEU A 340 -0.95 14.79 6.03
CA LEU A 340 -1.14 13.34 6.18
C LEU A 340 -0.30 12.80 7.34
N LEU A 341 -0.87 11.89 8.12
CA LEU A 341 -0.21 11.22 9.24
C LEU A 341 0.07 9.76 8.86
N TYR A 342 1.35 9.42 8.83
CA TYR A 342 1.84 8.06 8.64
C TYR A 342 2.59 7.58 9.88
N PRO A 343 2.72 6.27 10.10
CA PRO A 343 3.67 5.74 11.06
C PRO A 343 5.09 6.25 10.76
N ALA A 344 5.74 6.86 11.75
CA ALA A 344 7.13 7.29 11.62
C ALA A 344 8.11 6.10 11.66
N ASP A 345 7.69 5.02 12.32
CA ASP A 345 8.43 3.76 12.46
C ASP A 345 7.49 2.62 12.06
N TRP A 346 7.76 2.03 10.91
CA TRP A 346 6.93 0.98 10.33
C TRP A 346 7.16 -0.39 11.00
N ASP A 347 8.32 -0.63 11.61
CA ASP A 347 8.58 -1.86 12.37
C ASP A 347 7.84 -1.81 13.71
N ASP A 348 7.88 -0.68 14.43
CA ASP A 348 7.06 -0.47 15.64
C ASP A 348 5.56 -0.52 15.31
N TYR A 349 5.13 0.07 14.20
CA TYR A 349 3.75 -0.03 13.72
C TYR A 349 3.34 -1.49 13.52
N ALA A 350 4.11 -2.26 12.78
CA ALA A 350 3.82 -3.67 12.51
C ALA A 350 3.74 -4.49 13.81
N ALA A 351 4.66 -4.27 14.75
CA ALA A 351 4.69 -4.95 16.04
C ALA A 351 3.47 -4.64 16.93
N ASN A 352 2.79 -3.53 16.70
CA ASN A 352 1.59 -3.14 17.45
C ASN A 352 0.28 -3.73 16.90
N ARG A 353 0.29 -4.52 15.83
CA ARG A 353 -0.93 -5.03 15.18
C ARG A 353 -1.83 -5.85 16.11
N ASP A 354 -1.23 -6.78 16.83
CA ASP A 354 -1.97 -7.65 17.75
C ASP A 354 -2.44 -6.89 19.00
N VAL A 355 -1.61 -5.94 19.47
CA VAL A 355 -1.99 -5.03 20.56
C VAL A 355 -3.21 -4.21 20.18
N PHE A 356 -3.20 -3.64 18.99
CA PHE A 356 -4.36 -2.93 18.44
C PHE A 356 -5.61 -3.81 18.41
N ALA A 357 -5.53 -4.97 17.76
CA ALA A 357 -6.69 -5.85 17.60
C ALA A 357 -7.30 -6.22 18.95
N LYS A 358 -6.48 -6.57 19.94
CA LYS A 358 -6.92 -6.90 21.29
C LYS A 358 -7.55 -5.72 22.03
N GLU A 359 -6.87 -4.55 22.02
CA GLU A 359 -7.40 -3.35 22.68
C GLU A 359 -8.69 -2.89 22.03
N TRP A 360 -8.73 -2.82 20.67
CA TRP A 360 -9.84 -2.33 19.90
C TRP A 360 -11.09 -3.20 20.10
N ASN A 361 -10.95 -4.51 19.93
CA ASN A 361 -12.07 -5.44 20.13
C ASN A 361 -12.57 -5.42 21.58
N GLY A 362 -11.66 -5.39 22.55
CA GLY A 362 -12.04 -5.28 23.96
C GLY A 362 -12.79 -3.98 24.30
N MET A 363 -12.43 -2.85 23.68
CA MET A 363 -13.13 -1.57 23.87
C MET A 363 -14.52 -1.54 23.23
N LEU A 364 -14.70 -2.25 22.11
CA LEU A 364 -15.95 -2.29 21.36
C LEU A 364 -16.87 -3.46 21.76
N GLY A 365 -16.42 -4.37 22.61
CA GLY A 365 -17.17 -5.56 23.00
C GLY A 365 -17.29 -6.59 21.86
N LEU A 366 -16.26 -6.68 20.97
CA LEU A 366 -16.19 -7.55 19.80
C LEU A 366 -15.34 -8.79 20.05
#